data_0234e3454715e2172095d666ff48cf7a
#
_entry.id   0234e3454715e2172095d666ff48cf7a
#
_cell.length_a   1.000
_cell.length_b   1.000
_cell.length_c   1.000
_cell.angle_alpha   90.00
_cell.angle_beta   90.00
_cell.angle_gamma   90.00
#
_symmetry.space_group_name_H-M   'P 1'
#
loop_
_entity.id
_entity.type
_entity.pdbx_description
1 polymer ?
#
loop_
_entity_poly.entity_id
_entity_poly.type
_entity_poly.pdbx_seq_one_letter_code
_entity_poly.pdbx_strand_id
1 'polypeptide(L)'
;MTGTTALAEARRRDVARRRQRVHQALAEMRAQATEIAISSAAARARVHRSFIHRHPDLRAAVIAAAEDPAANSSAGASAVSRRSLLADNANLRDRSRRLEQHARSLEDRLSEILGTQVSQRTGLGPRPASPR
;
A
#
# COMPACT_ATOMS: atom_id res chain seq x y z
N MET A 1 20.44 -6.45 -45.30
CA MET A 1 19.37 -7.30 -44.74
C MET A 1 19.72 -7.95 -43.41
N THR A 2 20.95 -7.87 -42.95
CA THR A 2 21.39 -8.50 -41.70
C THR A 2 21.00 -7.73 -40.41
N GLY A 3 20.75 -6.46 -40.46
CA GLY A 3 20.45 -5.66 -39.26
C GLY A 3 19.03 -5.88 -38.67
N THR A 4 18.03 -6.07 -39.49
CA THR A 4 16.63 -6.29 -39.04
C THR A 4 16.43 -7.69 -38.46
N THR A 5 17.08 -8.70 -39.00
CA THR A 5 17.08 -10.06 -38.48
C THR A 5 17.81 -10.15 -37.14
N ALA A 6 18.97 -9.51 -37.01
CA ALA A 6 19.72 -9.47 -35.76
C ALA A 6 18.92 -8.78 -34.63
N LEU A 7 18.22 -7.69 -34.92
CA LEU A 7 17.35 -7.01 -33.94
C LEU A 7 16.14 -7.86 -33.56
N ALA A 8 15.52 -8.56 -34.52
CA ALA A 8 14.41 -9.46 -34.25
C ALA A 8 14.85 -10.64 -33.37
N GLU A 9 16.02 -11.22 -33.64
CA GLU A 9 16.60 -12.28 -32.82
C GLU A 9 16.97 -11.80 -31.42
N ALA A 10 17.54 -10.59 -31.27
CA ALA A 10 17.84 -10.01 -29.99
C ALA A 10 16.60 -9.80 -29.15
N ARG A 11 15.50 -9.32 -29.75
CA ARG A 11 14.19 -9.18 -29.08
C ARG A 11 13.62 -10.53 -28.64
N ARG A 12 13.69 -11.56 -29.49
CA ARG A 12 13.24 -12.92 -29.14
C ARG A 12 14.04 -13.48 -27.95
N ARG A 13 15.35 -13.30 -27.93
CA ARG A 13 16.21 -13.73 -26.82
C ARG A 13 15.89 -12.98 -25.54
N ASP A 14 15.61 -11.68 -25.61
CA ASP A 14 15.23 -10.89 -24.45
C ASP A 14 13.88 -11.32 -23.88
N VAL A 15 12.87 -11.55 -24.73
CA VAL A 15 11.58 -12.11 -24.33
C VAL A 15 11.75 -13.49 -23.67
N ALA A 16 12.56 -14.36 -24.25
CA ALA A 16 12.83 -15.69 -23.71
C ALA A 16 13.48 -15.61 -22.31
N ARG A 17 14.47 -14.73 -22.12
CA ARG A 17 15.10 -14.48 -20.81
C ARG A 17 14.11 -13.98 -19.78
N ARG A 18 13.20 -13.05 -20.16
CA ARG A 18 12.17 -12.55 -19.25
C ARG A 18 11.18 -13.65 -18.86
N ARG A 19 10.76 -14.48 -19.80
CA ARG A 19 9.92 -15.66 -19.53
C ARG A 19 10.57 -16.61 -18.54
N GLN A 20 11.85 -16.94 -18.77
CA GLN A 20 12.60 -17.81 -17.88
C GLN A 20 12.69 -17.24 -16.46
N ARG A 21 12.91 -15.93 -16.31
CA ARG A 21 12.92 -15.27 -15.00
C ARG A 21 11.58 -15.36 -14.28
N VAL A 22 10.47 -15.27 -15.01
CA VAL A 22 9.12 -15.43 -14.42
C VAL A 22 8.93 -16.87 -13.93
N HIS A 23 9.29 -17.88 -14.72
CA HIS A 23 9.19 -19.28 -14.29
C HIS A 23 10.10 -19.59 -13.09
N GLN A 24 11.32 -19.06 -13.09
CA GLN A 24 12.22 -19.19 -11.95
C GLN A 24 11.66 -18.52 -10.69
N ALA A 25 11.14 -17.31 -10.83
CA ALA A 25 10.49 -16.59 -9.72
C ALA A 25 9.31 -17.38 -9.14
N LEU A 26 8.49 -18.00 -9.97
CA LEU A 26 7.36 -18.85 -9.52
C LEU A 26 7.87 -20.09 -8.77
N ALA A 27 8.94 -20.73 -9.24
CA ALA A 27 9.54 -21.87 -8.55
C ALA A 27 10.10 -21.48 -7.18
N GLU A 28 10.79 -20.34 -7.09
CA GLU A 28 11.31 -19.81 -5.83
C GLU A 28 10.19 -19.44 -4.87
N MET A 29 9.12 -18.81 -5.35
CA MET A 29 7.97 -18.43 -4.52
C MET A 29 7.23 -19.65 -3.99
N ARG A 30 7.10 -20.73 -4.79
CA ARG A 30 6.57 -22.02 -4.33
C ARG A 30 7.44 -22.63 -3.25
N ALA A 31 8.76 -22.67 -3.45
CA ALA A 31 9.71 -23.22 -2.48
C ALA A 31 9.69 -22.44 -1.15
N GLN A 32 9.46 -21.14 -1.19
CA GLN A 32 9.38 -20.26 -0.02
C GLN A 32 7.97 -20.16 0.57
N ALA A 33 6.99 -20.86 0.01
CA ALA A 33 5.58 -20.80 0.38
C ALA A 33 5.06 -19.34 0.46
N THR A 34 5.48 -18.49 -0.49
CA THR A 34 5.11 -17.07 -0.56
C THR A 34 3.84 -16.92 -1.39
N GLU A 35 2.98 -15.97 -1.02
CA GLU A 35 1.76 -15.66 -1.79
C GLU A 35 2.09 -15.34 -3.26
N ILE A 36 1.48 -16.11 -4.16
CA ILE A 36 1.69 -15.98 -5.60
C ILE A 36 0.55 -15.16 -6.20
N ALA A 37 0.90 -13.99 -6.72
CA ALA A 37 0.04 -13.12 -7.49
C ALA A 37 0.81 -12.56 -8.69
N ILE A 38 0.12 -12.04 -9.69
CA ILE A 38 0.78 -11.46 -10.87
C ILE A 38 1.74 -10.33 -10.49
N SER A 39 1.34 -9.50 -9.52
CA SER A 39 2.18 -8.38 -9.04
C SER A 39 3.43 -8.85 -8.31
N SER A 40 3.32 -9.84 -7.43
CA SER A 40 4.46 -10.39 -6.69
C SER A 40 5.41 -11.18 -7.59
N ALA A 41 4.87 -11.97 -8.52
CA ALA A 41 5.65 -12.69 -9.52
C ALA A 41 6.40 -11.72 -10.46
N ALA A 42 5.76 -10.66 -10.93
CA ALA A 42 6.38 -9.64 -11.77
C ALA A 42 7.53 -8.90 -11.03
N ALA A 43 7.31 -8.50 -9.78
CA ALA A 43 8.31 -7.85 -8.96
C ALA A 43 9.52 -8.77 -8.71
N ARG A 44 9.27 -10.04 -8.37
CA ARG A 44 10.33 -11.03 -8.13
C ARG A 44 11.14 -11.32 -9.39
N ALA A 45 10.47 -11.46 -10.54
CA ALA A 45 11.11 -11.69 -11.84
C ALA A 45 11.77 -10.43 -12.43
N ARG A 46 11.59 -9.27 -11.80
CA ARG A 46 12.03 -7.96 -12.30
C ARG A 46 11.54 -7.69 -13.73
N VAL A 47 10.25 -7.93 -13.95
CA VAL A 47 9.55 -7.61 -15.19
C VAL A 47 8.33 -6.75 -14.88
N HIS A 48 7.89 -5.97 -15.85
CA HIS A 48 6.67 -5.21 -15.67
C HIS A 48 5.45 -6.15 -15.73
N ARG A 49 4.44 -5.93 -14.86
CA ARG A 49 3.22 -6.77 -14.83
C ARG A 49 2.51 -6.88 -16.18
N SER A 50 2.57 -5.83 -17.00
CA SER A 50 2.01 -5.85 -18.36
C SER A 50 2.69 -6.89 -19.25
N PHE A 51 3.94 -7.26 -18.99
CA PHE A 51 4.62 -8.33 -19.70
C PHE A 51 3.93 -9.68 -19.46
N ILE A 52 3.55 -9.98 -18.22
CA ILE A 52 2.80 -11.20 -17.85
C ILE A 52 1.40 -11.18 -18.49
N HIS A 53 0.72 -10.04 -18.48
CA HIS A 53 -0.61 -9.91 -19.07
C HIS A 53 -0.62 -10.09 -20.60
N ARG A 54 0.44 -9.69 -21.28
CA ARG A 54 0.58 -9.85 -22.74
C ARG A 54 0.91 -11.29 -23.18
N HIS A 55 1.36 -12.12 -22.24
CA HIS A 55 1.74 -13.51 -22.51
C HIS A 55 0.77 -14.44 -21.77
N PRO A 56 -0.27 -14.97 -22.44
CA PRO A 56 -1.30 -15.79 -21.80
C PRO A 56 -0.76 -17.06 -21.16
N ASP A 57 0.33 -17.61 -21.67
CA ASP A 57 1.05 -18.75 -21.11
C ASP A 57 1.64 -18.42 -19.72
N LEU A 58 2.25 -17.24 -19.55
CA LEU A 58 2.78 -16.79 -18.27
C LEU A 58 1.66 -16.46 -17.28
N ARG A 59 0.60 -15.84 -17.76
CA ARG A 59 -0.58 -15.56 -16.95
C ARG A 59 -1.19 -16.84 -16.39
N ALA A 60 -1.39 -17.84 -17.25
CA ALA A 60 -1.89 -19.16 -16.85
C ALA A 60 -0.96 -19.85 -15.84
N ALA A 61 0.35 -19.77 -16.04
CA ALA A 61 1.33 -20.32 -15.11
C ALA A 61 1.27 -19.67 -13.73
N VAL A 62 1.08 -18.35 -13.66
CA VAL A 62 0.92 -17.63 -12.38
C VAL A 62 -0.38 -18.03 -11.68
N ILE A 63 -1.49 -18.13 -12.41
CA ILE A 63 -2.79 -18.54 -11.86
C ILE A 63 -2.70 -19.98 -11.35
N ALA A 64 -2.17 -20.92 -12.12
CA ALA A 64 -2.00 -22.30 -11.71
C ALA A 64 -1.09 -22.42 -10.46
N ALA A 65 -0.04 -21.60 -10.38
CA ALA A 65 0.83 -21.56 -9.22
C ALA A 65 0.13 -20.98 -7.97
N ALA A 66 -0.77 -20.03 -8.15
CA ALA A 66 -1.57 -19.45 -7.06
C ALA A 66 -2.66 -20.41 -6.54
N GLU A 67 -3.15 -21.31 -7.38
CA GLU A 67 -4.15 -22.30 -7.03
C GLU A 67 -3.56 -23.57 -6.36
N ASP A 68 -2.23 -23.68 -6.33
CA ASP A 68 -1.55 -24.83 -5.71
C ASP A 68 -1.79 -24.84 -4.19
N PRO A 69 -2.34 -25.93 -3.62
CA PRO A 69 -2.64 -26.02 -2.19
C PRO A 69 -1.40 -25.87 -1.30
N ALA A 70 -0.20 -26.19 -1.78
CA ALA A 70 1.05 -25.99 -1.06
C ALA A 70 1.40 -24.48 -0.92
N ALA A 71 1.01 -23.65 -1.89
CA ALA A 71 1.16 -22.20 -1.82
C ALA A 71 0.07 -21.55 -0.94
N ASN A 72 -1.12 -22.16 -0.87
CA ASN A 72 -2.27 -21.63 -0.13
C ASN A 72 -2.15 -21.76 1.40
N SER A 73 -1.31 -22.63 1.93
CA SER A 73 -1.07 -22.72 3.39
C SER A 73 -0.43 -21.44 3.94
N SER A 74 0.40 -20.76 3.16
CA SER A 74 0.97 -19.47 3.53
C SER A 74 0.08 -18.27 3.15
N ALA A 75 -0.78 -18.42 2.13
CA ALA A 75 -1.75 -17.41 1.75
C ALA A 75 -2.77 -17.14 2.87
N GLY A 76 -3.16 -18.17 3.61
CA GLY A 76 -4.00 -18.03 4.81
C GLY A 76 -3.33 -17.19 5.89
N ALA A 77 -2.07 -17.46 6.20
CA ALA A 77 -1.30 -16.70 7.17
C ALA A 77 -1.08 -15.25 6.71
N SER A 78 -0.78 -15.02 5.42
CA SER A 78 -0.66 -13.68 4.82
C SER A 78 -1.98 -12.91 4.83
N ALA A 79 -3.12 -13.59 4.59
CA ALA A 79 -4.44 -12.96 4.64
C ALA A 79 -4.82 -12.55 6.06
N VAL A 80 -4.51 -13.37 7.06
CA VAL A 80 -4.69 -13.04 8.49
C VAL A 80 -3.80 -11.85 8.87
N SER A 81 -2.53 -11.89 8.50
CA SER A 81 -1.58 -10.78 8.75
C SER A 81 -2.04 -9.48 8.08
N ARG A 82 -2.54 -9.54 6.85
CA ARG A 82 -3.08 -8.37 6.15
C ARG A 82 -4.32 -7.79 6.83
N ARG A 83 -5.24 -8.64 7.31
CA ARG A 83 -6.40 -8.21 8.11
C ARG A 83 -5.99 -7.55 9.41
N SER A 84 -5.01 -8.12 10.11
CA SER A 84 -4.45 -7.53 11.33
C SER A 84 -3.87 -6.15 11.05
N LEU A 85 -3.03 -6.00 10.02
CA LEU A 85 -2.46 -4.72 9.63
C LEU A 85 -3.51 -3.68 9.23
N LEU A 86 -4.58 -4.08 8.55
CA LEU A 86 -5.69 -3.19 8.21
C LEU A 86 -6.46 -2.74 9.47
N ALA A 87 -6.70 -3.65 10.42
CA ALA A 87 -7.33 -3.33 11.69
C ALA A 87 -6.45 -2.38 12.52
N ASP A 88 -5.15 -2.65 12.61
CA ASP A 88 -4.19 -1.79 13.29
C ASP A 88 -4.13 -0.39 12.66
N ASN A 89 -4.15 -0.31 11.33
CA ASN A 89 -4.17 0.96 10.61
C ASN A 89 -5.46 1.76 10.89
N ALA A 90 -6.61 1.09 10.94
CA ALA A 90 -7.87 1.72 11.31
C ALA A 90 -7.84 2.24 12.75
N ASN A 91 -7.34 1.45 13.69
CA ASN A 91 -7.19 1.83 15.10
C ASN A 91 -6.25 3.03 15.26
N LEU A 92 -5.12 3.05 14.56
CA LEU A 92 -4.17 4.16 14.57
C LEU A 92 -4.78 5.45 14.01
N ARG A 93 -5.54 5.36 12.93
CA ARG A 93 -6.26 6.52 12.36
C ARG A 93 -7.31 7.07 13.31
N ASP A 94 -8.04 6.20 14.01
CA ASP A 94 -9.03 6.63 15.01
C ASP A 94 -8.35 7.29 16.20
N ARG A 95 -7.24 6.74 16.67
CA ARG A 95 -6.44 7.34 17.74
C ARG A 95 -5.88 8.71 17.34
N SER A 96 -5.38 8.84 16.13
CA SER A 96 -4.89 10.12 15.59
C SER A 96 -5.99 11.17 15.58
N ARG A 97 -7.17 10.83 15.06
CA ARG A 97 -8.33 11.75 15.06
C ARG A 97 -8.74 12.20 16.46
N ARG A 98 -8.76 11.28 17.43
CA ARG A 98 -9.08 11.63 18.84
C ARG A 98 -8.04 12.56 19.44
N LEU A 99 -6.75 12.34 19.17
CA LEU A 99 -5.68 13.21 19.63
C LEU A 99 -5.75 14.59 19.01
N GLU A 100 -6.06 14.69 17.72
CA GLU A 100 -6.26 15.97 17.03
C GLU A 100 -7.46 16.75 17.58
N GLN A 101 -8.57 16.06 17.86
CA GLN A 101 -9.73 16.67 18.50
C GLN A 101 -9.41 17.17 19.90
N HIS A 102 -8.64 16.39 20.67
CA HIS A 102 -8.22 16.78 22.00
C HIS A 102 -7.27 17.98 21.98
N ALA A 103 -6.32 17.99 21.04
CA ALA A 103 -5.42 19.13 20.85
C ALA A 103 -6.19 20.41 20.53
N ARG A 104 -7.14 20.37 19.60
CA ARG A 104 -8.01 21.52 19.28
C ARG A 104 -8.79 22.00 20.51
N SER A 105 -9.37 21.07 21.26
CA SER A 105 -10.11 21.43 22.49
C SER A 105 -9.20 22.11 23.54
N LEU A 106 -7.95 21.69 23.65
CA LEU A 106 -6.98 22.34 24.55
C LEU A 106 -6.55 23.72 24.03
N GLU A 107 -6.37 23.87 22.72
CA GLU A 107 -6.07 25.16 22.08
C GLU A 107 -7.22 26.16 22.29
N ASP A 108 -8.48 25.72 22.12
CA ASP A 108 -9.66 26.54 22.37
C ASP A 108 -9.71 27.00 23.84
N ARG A 109 -9.48 26.11 24.80
CA ARG A 109 -9.42 26.44 26.23
C ARG A 109 -8.29 27.43 26.55
N LEU A 110 -7.11 27.22 25.95
CA LEU A 110 -5.99 28.15 26.12
C LEU A 110 -6.34 29.54 25.57
N SER A 111 -6.95 29.59 24.39
CA SER A 111 -7.39 30.85 23.76
C SER A 111 -8.44 31.57 24.62
N GLU A 112 -9.38 30.83 25.23
CA GLU A 112 -10.37 31.37 26.13
C GLU A 112 -9.73 31.94 27.40
N ILE A 113 -8.83 31.21 28.04
CA ILE A 113 -8.09 31.65 29.23
C ILE A 113 -7.25 32.91 28.93
N LEU A 114 -6.52 32.90 27.83
CA LEU A 114 -5.71 34.04 27.43
C LEU A 114 -6.58 35.25 27.09
N GLY A 115 -7.71 35.05 26.40
CA GLY A 115 -8.67 36.10 26.09
C GLY A 115 -9.26 36.74 27.35
N THR A 116 -9.60 35.92 28.36
CA THR A 116 -10.09 36.41 29.67
C THR A 116 -9.01 37.19 30.43
N GLN A 117 -7.79 36.71 30.44
CA GLN A 117 -6.65 37.40 31.10
C GLN A 117 -6.37 38.75 30.43
N VAL A 118 -6.38 38.82 29.10
CA VAL A 118 -6.21 40.08 28.36
C VAL A 118 -7.32 41.06 28.67
N SER A 119 -8.59 40.59 28.68
CA SER A 119 -9.75 41.43 29.03
C SER A 119 -9.66 41.97 30.44
N GLN A 120 -9.21 41.19 31.41
CA GLN A 120 -9.00 41.61 32.79
C GLN A 120 -7.86 42.65 32.91
N ARG A 121 -6.77 42.49 32.19
CA ARG A 121 -5.65 43.43 32.17
C ARG A 121 -5.97 44.77 31.53
N THR A 122 -6.77 44.75 30.46
CA THR A 122 -7.09 45.94 29.68
C THR A 122 -8.34 46.68 30.18
N GLY A 123 -9.05 46.13 31.18
CA GLY A 123 -10.28 46.73 31.71
C GLY A 123 -11.44 46.77 30.71
N LEU A 124 -11.31 46.11 29.58
CA LEU A 124 -12.32 45.95 28.53
C LEU A 124 -13.19 44.71 28.89
N GLY A 125 -13.91 44.79 30.02
CA GLY A 125 -14.99 43.87 30.32
C GLY A 125 -16.15 44.00 29.32
N PRO A 126 -16.98 42.98 29.15
CA PRO A 126 -18.14 43.06 28.27
C PRO A 126 -19.00 44.25 28.70
N ARG A 127 -19.20 45.17 27.74
CA ARG A 127 -20.04 46.37 27.97
C ARG A 127 -21.44 45.89 28.36
N PRO A 128 -21.97 46.29 29.53
CA PRO A 128 -23.36 45.94 29.86
C PRO A 128 -24.27 46.53 28.78
N ALA A 129 -25.18 45.71 28.27
CA ALA A 129 -26.21 46.16 27.34
C ALA A 129 -26.98 47.29 28.00
N SER A 130 -26.98 48.47 27.41
CA SER A 130 -27.75 49.58 27.89
C SER A 130 -29.24 49.23 27.89
N PRO A 131 -29.97 49.35 28.98
CA PRO A 131 -31.41 49.16 28.97
C PRO A 131 -32.05 50.27 28.16
N ARG A 132 -32.95 49.91 27.25
CA ARG A 132 -33.85 50.83 26.58
C ARG A 132 -35.07 51.10 27.48
#